data_cf20b94b02894a854d503cac2c41d954
#
_entry.id   cf20b94b02894a854d503cac2c41d954
#
_cell.length_a   1.000
_cell.length_b   1.000
_cell.length_c   1.000
_cell.angle_alpha   90.00
_cell.angle_beta   90.00
_cell.angle_gamma   90.00
#
_symmetry.space_group_name_H-M   'P 1'
#
loop_
_entity.id
_entity.type
_entity.pdbx_description
1 polymer ?
#
loop_
_entity_poly.entity_id
_entity_poly.type
_entity_poly.pdbx_seq_one_letter_code
_entity_poly.pdbx_strand_id
1 'polypeptide(L)'
;MAISHGFNKTEAATSVTAPVTVNSGLQIVVGTAPVNMLDDPEAAVNTPMLVNTFKEAAAAVGYSDDFAKYTLCEAVSASFQVMGISPIVVVNVLDPANAKHITELSDKTVQVNDGIAEIDETGILLKKLVVKKEQTVLTADEDYSARFNDDGTVSIALVNGGKGDGATALTISGSILDPTKITAADIVGGVNAATGAETGLEVVRQVFPKLGMVPGILLAPRFSKDPMVCAALQAKCRKINGVFDAVCFVDIDSSASGARKYTDVANQKVKQGATSREAYGLWLYGKIGSAIYSGSSLAAAAAVYNDSLYNDTPNASPSNVSVPISSACLEDGTEVLMDQEQGNVLNEQGVATFIRSGDFVVWGNETCCYPKNTDPKDAFLCVRRFFNHSWTSFVLDNMSKLDKPMNKKRLQSIIDSENMKGSVYVSTEG
;
A
#
# COMPACT_ATOMS: atom_id res chain seq x y z
N MET A 1 -8.65 50.21 41.50
CA MET A 1 -8.72 50.01 40.03
C MET A 1 -8.04 51.19 39.39
N ALA A 2 -6.96 50.99 38.67
CA ALA A 2 -6.34 52.05 37.88
C ALA A 2 -7.16 52.20 36.60
N ILE A 3 -7.74 53.36 36.36
CA ILE A 3 -8.44 53.70 35.12
C ILE A 3 -7.35 54.12 34.14
N SER A 4 -7.08 53.30 33.14
CA SER A 4 -6.18 53.61 32.04
C SER A 4 -6.96 54.30 30.92
N HIS A 5 -6.66 55.58 30.65
CA HIS A 5 -7.15 56.31 29.50
C HIS A 5 -6.07 56.27 28.42
N GLY A 6 -6.39 55.73 27.23
CA GLY A 6 -5.48 55.70 26.07
C GLY A 6 -5.67 54.47 25.18
N PHE A 7 -4.97 54.44 24.06
CA PHE A 7 -4.90 53.26 23.19
C PHE A 7 -3.93 52.25 23.79
N ASN A 8 -4.43 51.05 24.10
CA ASN A 8 -3.59 49.93 24.53
C ASN A 8 -3.30 49.06 23.32
N LYS A 9 -2.02 48.88 23.00
CA LYS A 9 -1.57 47.91 22.03
C LYS A 9 -1.29 46.60 22.76
N THR A 10 -2.01 45.55 22.39
CA THR A 10 -1.69 44.15 22.77
C THR A 10 -1.26 43.42 21.54
N GLU A 11 -0.10 42.78 21.59
CA GLU A 11 0.36 41.87 20.56
C GLU A 11 -0.05 40.46 20.97
N ALA A 12 -0.97 39.85 20.20
CA ALA A 12 -1.29 38.44 20.36
C ALA A 12 -0.24 37.62 19.60
N ALA A 13 0.15 36.46 20.16
CA ALA A 13 1.01 35.52 19.46
C ALA A 13 0.38 35.16 18.11
N THR A 14 1.14 35.31 17.03
CA THR A 14 0.70 34.88 15.70
C THR A 14 0.63 33.35 15.70
N SER A 15 -0.59 32.80 15.72
CA SER A 15 -0.78 31.39 15.45
C SER A 15 -0.54 31.16 13.96
N VAL A 16 0.67 30.74 13.61
CA VAL A 16 0.94 30.24 12.27
C VAL A 16 0.35 28.83 12.22
N THR A 17 -0.79 28.69 11.55
CA THR A 17 -1.26 27.37 11.15
C THR A 17 -0.24 26.86 10.15
N ALA A 18 0.41 25.74 10.44
CA ALA A 18 1.32 25.13 9.48
C ALA A 18 0.55 24.89 8.17
N PRO A 19 1.10 25.25 7.01
CA PRO A 19 0.45 24.97 5.74
C PRO A 19 0.26 23.45 5.62
N VAL A 20 -0.95 23.02 5.27
CA VAL A 20 -1.20 21.62 4.95
C VAL A 20 -0.50 21.34 3.61
N THR A 21 0.57 20.56 3.65
CA THR A 21 1.28 20.13 2.43
C THR A 21 0.44 19.08 1.71
N VAL A 22 0.23 19.29 0.42
CA VAL A 22 -0.43 18.29 -0.45
C VAL A 22 0.61 17.23 -0.80
N ASN A 23 0.43 16.02 -0.30
CA ASN A 23 1.25 14.89 -0.69
C ASN A 23 0.47 14.03 -1.71
N SER A 24 0.57 14.38 -3.00
CA SER A 24 -0.10 13.64 -4.08
C SER A 24 0.52 12.26 -4.34
N GLY A 25 1.68 12.00 -3.76
CA GLY A 25 2.36 10.72 -3.78
C GLY A 25 1.95 9.79 -2.63
N LEU A 26 1.07 10.22 -1.71
CA LEU A 26 0.68 9.35 -0.58
C LEU A 26 0.03 8.07 -1.10
N GLN A 27 0.75 6.96 -0.93
CA GLN A 27 0.27 5.64 -1.27
C GLN A 27 -0.57 5.07 -0.14
N ILE A 28 -1.74 4.56 -0.47
CA ILE A 28 -2.56 3.76 0.43
C ILE A 28 -2.55 2.33 -0.08
N VAL A 29 -1.93 1.45 0.66
CA VAL A 29 -1.74 0.05 0.28
C VAL A 29 -2.64 -0.84 1.11
N VAL A 30 -3.52 -1.60 0.45
CA VAL A 30 -4.42 -2.57 1.09
C VAL A 30 -3.94 -3.97 0.72
N GLY A 31 -3.74 -4.82 1.71
CA GLY A 31 -3.21 -6.17 1.49
C GLY A 31 -3.01 -6.95 2.77
N THR A 32 -2.09 -7.90 2.73
CA THR A 32 -1.79 -8.84 3.81
C THR A 32 -0.41 -8.60 4.41
N ALA A 33 -0.29 -8.77 5.72
CA ALA A 33 0.97 -8.68 6.45
C ALA A 33 1.03 -9.70 7.60
N PRO A 34 2.22 -10.11 8.08
CA PRO A 34 2.37 -11.10 9.14
C PRO A 34 2.11 -10.50 10.54
N VAL A 35 0.88 -10.01 10.75
CA VAL A 35 0.47 -9.36 12.01
C VAL A 35 0.52 -10.29 13.22
N ASN A 36 0.55 -11.61 13.02
CA ASN A 36 0.77 -12.60 14.09
C ASN A 36 2.08 -12.37 14.83
N MET A 37 3.07 -11.71 14.23
CA MET A 37 4.37 -11.38 14.86
C MET A 37 4.29 -10.17 15.81
N LEU A 38 3.15 -9.48 15.87
CA LEU A 38 2.93 -8.32 16.75
C LEU A 38 2.43 -8.76 18.14
N ASP A 39 2.68 -7.94 19.14
CA ASP A 39 2.14 -8.12 20.49
C ASP A 39 0.61 -8.05 20.51
N ASP A 40 0.04 -7.15 19.72
CA ASP A 40 -1.41 -6.99 19.51
C ASP A 40 -1.76 -7.08 18.01
N PRO A 41 -1.94 -8.30 17.49
CA PRO A 41 -2.25 -8.52 16.07
C PRO A 41 -3.58 -7.91 15.61
N GLU A 42 -4.57 -7.82 16.52
CA GLU A 42 -5.92 -7.34 16.17
C GLU A 42 -5.95 -5.82 15.94
N ALA A 43 -5.10 -5.05 16.63
CA ALA A 43 -5.02 -3.60 16.48
C ALA A 43 -4.57 -3.18 15.06
N ALA A 44 -3.84 -4.02 14.36
CA ALA A 44 -3.35 -3.78 13.01
C ALA A 44 -4.36 -4.09 11.90
N VAL A 45 -5.54 -4.65 12.25
CA VAL A 45 -6.53 -5.10 11.26
C VAL A 45 -7.43 -3.96 10.83
N ASN A 46 -7.59 -3.78 9.51
CA ASN A 46 -8.47 -2.78 8.91
C ASN A 46 -8.30 -1.36 9.51
N THR A 47 -7.08 -1.04 9.91
CA THR A 47 -6.71 0.26 10.47
C THR A 47 -5.69 0.93 9.57
N PRO A 48 -5.94 2.19 9.11
CA PRO A 48 -4.96 2.89 8.30
C PRO A 48 -3.81 3.37 9.19
N MET A 49 -2.60 2.86 8.92
CA MET A 49 -1.38 3.18 9.65
C MET A 49 -0.41 3.95 8.77
N LEU A 50 -0.08 5.18 9.17
CA LEU A 50 0.95 5.99 8.51
C LEU A 50 2.32 5.50 8.97
N VAL A 51 3.19 5.19 8.03
CA VAL A 51 4.55 4.75 8.29
C VAL A 51 5.54 5.57 7.46
N ASN A 52 6.60 6.04 8.10
CA ASN A 52 7.59 6.92 7.50
C ASN A 52 8.93 6.20 7.25
N THR A 53 9.11 5.05 7.87
CA THR A 53 10.33 4.25 7.76
C THR A 53 9.99 2.77 7.65
N PHE A 54 10.92 1.99 7.08
CA PHE A 54 10.82 0.54 7.03
C PHE A 54 10.62 -0.07 8.43
N LYS A 55 11.37 0.44 9.43
CA LYS A 55 11.28 -0.05 10.81
C LYS A 55 9.90 0.22 11.42
N GLU A 56 9.31 1.40 11.16
CA GLU A 56 7.94 1.71 11.60
C GLU A 56 6.92 0.78 10.93
N ALA A 57 7.09 0.50 9.63
CA ALA A 57 6.20 -0.42 8.91
C ALA A 57 6.27 -1.85 9.49
N ALA A 58 7.48 -2.37 9.72
CA ALA A 58 7.67 -3.68 10.35
C ALA A 58 7.10 -3.76 11.77
N ALA A 59 7.20 -2.69 12.55
CA ALA A 59 6.59 -2.61 13.88
C ALA A 59 5.06 -2.48 13.84
N ALA A 60 4.49 -1.86 12.80
CA ALA A 60 3.07 -1.60 12.67
C ALA A 60 2.28 -2.83 12.18
N VAL A 61 2.83 -3.60 11.23
CA VAL A 61 2.11 -4.70 10.58
C VAL A 61 2.89 -6.02 10.51
N GLY A 62 4.11 -6.06 11.03
CA GLY A 62 5.04 -7.16 10.81
C GLY A 62 5.72 -7.09 9.44
N TYR A 63 6.72 -7.92 9.22
CA TYR A 63 7.42 -7.97 7.93
C TYR A 63 7.86 -9.40 7.59
N SER A 64 7.80 -9.72 6.30
CA SER A 64 8.32 -10.96 5.72
C SER A 64 8.69 -10.72 4.26
N ASP A 65 9.74 -11.40 3.78
CA ASP A 65 10.15 -11.36 2.37
C ASP A 65 9.31 -12.30 1.47
N ASP A 66 8.35 -13.05 2.04
CA ASP A 66 7.39 -13.84 1.26
C ASP A 66 6.26 -12.94 0.72
N PHE A 67 6.59 -12.17 -0.32
CA PHE A 67 5.67 -11.22 -0.95
C PHE A 67 4.48 -11.88 -1.65
N ALA A 68 4.58 -13.17 -1.93
CA ALA A 68 3.44 -13.92 -2.48
C ALA A 68 2.32 -14.08 -1.44
N LYS A 69 2.69 -14.20 -0.17
CA LYS A 69 1.76 -14.30 0.95
C LYS A 69 1.45 -12.94 1.59
N TYR A 70 2.45 -12.07 1.73
CA TYR A 70 2.35 -10.82 2.47
C TYR A 70 2.54 -9.61 1.54
N THR A 71 1.47 -9.25 0.85
CA THR A 71 1.50 -8.27 -0.23
C THR A 71 1.76 -6.83 0.25
N LEU A 72 1.47 -6.48 1.51
CA LEU A 72 1.87 -5.21 2.11
C LEU A 72 3.39 -5.09 2.24
N CYS A 73 4.06 -6.20 2.61
CA CYS A 73 5.52 -6.23 2.76
C CYS A 73 6.23 -5.93 1.43
N GLU A 74 5.65 -6.38 0.32
CA GLU A 74 6.12 -6.06 -1.04
C GLU A 74 6.13 -4.54 -1.28
N ALA A 75 5.00 -3.86 -1.03
CA ALA A 75 4.88 -2.42 -1.23
C ALA A 75 5.75 -1.61 -0.26
N VAL A 76 5.86 -2.07 0.99
CA VAL A 76 6.79 -1.51 2.00
C VAL A 76 8.22 -1.59 1.51
N SER A 77 8.66 -2.75 1.03
CA SER A 77 10.00 -2.93 0.49
C SER A 77 10.23 -2.10 -0.78
N ALA A 78 9.29 -2.11 -1.73
CA ALA A 78 9.36 -1.31 -2.95
C ALA A 78 9.51 0.19 -2.65
N SER A 79 8.77 0.69 -1.65
CA SER A 79 8.80 2.09 -1.26
C SER A 79 10.08 2.47 -0.51
N PHE A 80 10.40 1.79 0.60
CA PHE A 80 11.48 2.22 1.48
C PHE A 80 12.86 1.68 1.08
N GLN A 81 12.94 0.42 0.62
CA GLN A 81 14.21 -0.23 0.34
C GLN A 81 14.64 -0.08 -1.11
N VAL A 82 13.69 -0.15 -2.06
CA VAL A 82 14.00 -0.09 -3.50
C VAL A 82 14.09 1.35 -3.99
N MET A 83 13.08 2.17 -3.73
CA MET A 83 12.97 3.53 -4.27
C MET A 83 13.26 4.63 -3.23
N GLY A 84 13.34 4.31 -1.94
CA GLY A 84 13.68 5.27 -0.88
C GLY A 84 12.63 6.38 -0.67
N ILE A 85 11.36 6.09 -0.89
CA ILE A 85 10.26 7.06 -0.76
C ILE A 85 9.45 6.85 0.53
N SER A 86 8.93 7.94 1.06
CA SER A 86 8.07 7.98 2.25
C SER A 86 7.21 9.26 2.24
N PRO A 87 6.09 9.34 3.01
CA PRO A 87 5.45 8.25 3.76
C PRO A 87 4.53 7.37 2.89
N ILE A 88 4.10 6.24 3.47
CA ILE A 88 3.01 5.42 2.92
C ILE A 88 1.99 5.10 4.02
N VAL A 89 0.76 4.76 3.64
CA VAL A 89 -0.26 4.25 4.55
C VAL A 89 -0.51 2.77 4.22
N VAL A 90 -0.42 1.92 5.23
CA VAL A 90 -0.68 0.49 5.11
C VAL A 90 -1.99 0.12 5.79
N VAL A 91 -2.75 -0.79 5.17
CA VAL A 91 -4.03 -1.32 5.67
C VAL A 91 -3.99 -2.84 5.54
N ASN A 92 -3.81 -3.54 6.66
CA ASN A 92 -3.83 -4.99 6.67
C ASN A 92 -5.26 -5.52 6.82
N VAL A 93 -5.64 -6.48 5.96
CA VAL A 93 -6.96 -7.13 5.98
C VAL A 93 -6.92 -8.53 6.62
N LEU A 94 -5.73 -9.08 6.85
CA LEU A 94 -5.56 -10.40 7.44
C LEU A 94 -5.87 -10.34 8.94
N ASP A 95 -6.96 -11.00 9.36
CA ASP A 95 -7.57 -10.85 10.68
C ASP A 95 -7.45 -12.13 11.52
N PRO A 96 -6.68 -12.12 12.62
CA PRO A 96 -6.52 -13.27 13.52
C PRO A 96 -7.78 -13.62 14.33
N ALA A 97 -8.77 -12.73 14.39
CA ALA A 97 -10.07 -13.00 15.01
C ALA A 97 -11.06 -13.65 14.04
N ASN A 98 -10.82 -13.55 12.73
CA ASN A 98 -11.69 -14.12 11.70
C ASN A 98 -11.34 -15.61 11.46
N ALA A 99 -12.23 -16.51 11.83
CA ALA A 99 -12.03 -17.94 11.62
C ALA A 99 -11.78 -18.36 10.16
N LYS A 100 -12.23 -17.53 9.17
CA LYS A 100 -11.97 -17.79 7.76
C LYS A 100 -10.51 -17.54 7.36
N HIS A 101 -9.77 -16.74 8.12
CA HIS A 101 -8.36 -16.44 7.89
C HIS A 101 -7.42 -17.36 8.65
N ILE A 102 -7.97 -18.36 9.36
CA ILE A 102 -7.21 -19.24 10.22
C ILE A 102 -7.20 -20.66 9.65
N THR A 103 -6.06 -21.31 9.74
CA THR A 103 -5.88 -22.75 9.53
C THR A 103 -5.50 -23.38 10.86
N GLU A 104 -6.15 -24.50 11.20
CA GLU A 104 -5.81 -25.26 12.41
C GLU A 104 -4.47 -25.98 12.20
N LEU A 105 -3.56 -25.82 13.16
CA LEU A 105 -2.36 -26.60 13.30
C LEU A 105 -2.70 -27.86 14.11
N SER A 106 -2.84 -28.98 13.41
CA SER A 106 -3.02 -30.30 14.05
C SER A 106 -1.79 -30.70 14.83
N ASP A 107 -1.95 -31.64 15.77
CA ASP A 107 -0.83 -32.19 16.57
C ASP A 107 0.36 -32.57 15.67
N LYS A 108 1.47 -31.81 15.79
CA LYS A 108 2.73 -32.00 15.07
C LYS A 108 3.85 -32.24 16.08
N THR A 109 4.66 -33.25 15.83
CA THR A 109 5.84 -33.54 16.66
C THR A 109 7.04 -32.74 16.15
N VAL A 110 7.66 -31.98 17.04
CA VAL A 110 8.90 -31.23 16.78
C VAL A 110 10.02 -31.80 17.69
N GLN A 111 11.22 -31.90 17.14
CA GLN A 111 12.37 -32.40 17.89
C GLN A 111 12.98 -31.28 18.73
N VAL A 112 13.43 -31.64 19.92
CA VAL A 112 14.13 -30.72 20.83
C VAL A 112 15.62 -31.02 20.79
N ASN A 113 16.42 -30.03 20.44
CA ASN A 113 17.87 -30.08 20.42
C ASN A 113 18.39 -29.02 21.41
N ASP A 114 19.20 -29.43 22.37
CA ASP A 114 19.78 -28.57 23.39
C ASP A 114 18.74 -27.67 24.11
N GLY A 115 17.54 -28.21 24.35
CA GLY A 115 16.43 -27.49 25.02
C GLY A 115 15.63 -26.55 24.12
N ILE A 116 15.90 -26.53 22.80
CA ILE A 116 15.21 -25.69 21.81
C ILE A 116 14.49 -26.58 20.79
N ALA A 117 13.24 -26.25 20.50
CA ALA A 117 12.47 -26.83 19.38
C ALA A 117 12.13 -25.74 18.37
N GLU A 118 12.36 -26.03 17.09
CA GLU A 118 12.04 -25.12 15.99
C GLU A 118 10.75 -25.56 15.29
N ILE A 119 9.85 -24.61 15.07
CA ILE A 119 8.61 -24.82 14.33
C ILE A 119 8.75 -24.12 12.98
N ASP A 120 8.85 -24.89 11.91
CA ASP A 120 9.07 -24.38 10.53
C ASP A 120 7.84 -23.69 9.92
N GLU A 121 6.66 -23.76 10.55
CA GLU A 121 5.47 -23.08 10.10
C GLU A 121 5.52 -21.58 10.39
N THR A 122 5.11 -20.78 9.42
CA THR A 122 4.90 -19.35 9.58
C THR A 122 3.43 -19.03 9.89
N GLY A 123 3.15 -17.86 10.42
CA GLY A 123 1.78 -17.43 10.72
C GLY A 123 1.22 -17.94 12.06
N ILE A 124 2.02 -18.59 12.89
CA ILE A 124 1.58 -19.14 14.19
C ILE A 124 1.04 -18.01 15.09
N LEU A 125 -0.13 -18.23 15.68
CA LEU A 125 -0.69 -17.38 16.71
C LEU A 125 -0.20 -17.86 18.07
N LEU A 126 0.84 -17.24 18.64
CA LEU A 126 1.47 -17.66 19.90
C LEU A 126 0.46 -17.78 21.06
N LYS A 127 -0.53 -16.89 21.13
CA LYS A 127 -1.58 -16.93 22.15
C LYS A 127 -2.51 -18.17 22.05
N LYS A 128 -2.52 -18.82 20.88
CA LYS A 128 -3.32 -20.03 20.60
C LYS A 128 -2.46 -21.29 20.46
N LEU A 129 -1.14 -21.17 20.69
CA LEU A 129 -0.21 -22.29 20.62
C LEU A 129 -0.33 -23.15 21.86
N VAL A 130 -0.52 -24.45 21.69
CA VAL A 130 -0.52 -25.48 22.74
C VAL A 130 0.70 -26.35 22.55
N VAL A 131 1.53 -26.43 23.58
CA VAL A 131 2.76 -27.22 23.60
C VAL A 131 2.62 -28.34 24.63
N LYS A 132 2.92 -29.57 24.24
CA LYS A 132 2.83 -30.74 25.11
C LYS A 132 4.15 -31.52 25.10
N LYS A 133 4.54 -32.01 26.29
CA LYS A 133 5.50 -33.08 26.43
C LYS A 133 4.70 -34.37 26.72
N GLU A 134 4.66 -35.27 25.72
CA GLU A 134 3.78 -36.44 25.75
C GLU A 134 2.30 -36.04 25.95
N GLN A 135 1.70 -36.35 27.12
CA GLN A 135 0.32 -35.96 27.46
C GLN A 135 0.24 -34.72 28.35
N THR A 136 1.38 -34.19 28.80
CA THR A 136 1.44 -33.05 29.71
C THR A 136 1.44 -31.73 28.93
N VAL A 137 0.42 -30.90 29.15
CA VAL A 137 0.39 -29.53 28.57
C VAL A 137 1.37 -28.67 29.35
N LEU A 138 2.23 -27.96 28.62
CA LEU A 138 3.20 -27.02 29.15
C LEU A 138 2.61 -25.63 29.23
N THR A 139 3.00 -24.86 30.24
CA THR A 139 2.57 -23.50 30.47
C THR A 139 3.61 -22.53 29.88
N ALA A 140 3.18 -21.58 29.04
CA ALA A 140 4.05 -20.54 28.53
C ALA A 140 4.60 -19.68 29.68
N ASP A 141 5.84 -19.21 29.55
CA ASP A 141 6.61 -18.41 30.49
C ASP A 141 6.98 -19.11 31.82
N GLU A 142 6.43 -20.31 32.08
CA GLU A 142 6.80 -21.18 33.22
C GLU A 142 7.62 -22.39 32.78
N ASP A 143 7.12 -23.13 31.80
CA ASP A 143 7.70 -24.40 31.33
C ASP A 143 8.50 -24.20 30.01
N TYR A 144 8.13 -23.18 29.20
CA TYR A 144 8.80 -22.81 27.95
C TYR A 144 8.60 -21.34 27.63
N SER A 145 9.47 -20.78 26.76
CA SER A 145 9.25 -19.49 26.09
C SER A 145 9.21 -19.70 24.60
N ALA A 146 8.28 -19.02 23.91
CA ALA A 146 8.17 -19.06 22.46
C ALA A 146 8.48 -17.66 21.87
N ARG A 147 9.25 -17.64 20.79
CA ARG A 147 9.62 -16.38 20.09
C ARG A 147 9.59 -16.58 18.58
N PHE A 148 9.24 -15.52 17.88
CA PHE A 148 9.40 -15.48 16.43
C PHE A 148 10.87 -15.29 16.05
N ASN A 149 11.29 -16.01 15.04
CA ASN A 149 12.53 -15.79 14.31
C ASN A 149 12.31 -14.73 13.22
N ASP A 150 13.39 -14.20 12.64
CA ASP A 150 13.32 -13.16 11.61
C ASP A 150 12.56 -13.60 10.33
N ASP A 151 12.51 -14.90 10.06
CA ASP A 151 11.79 -15.51 8.95
C ASP A 151 10.31 -15.80 9.23
N GLY A 152 9.83 -15.48 10.45
CA GLY A 152 8.45 -15.72 10.88
C GLY A 152 8.17 -17.14 11.37
N THR A 153 9.17 -18.01 11.44
CA THR A 153 9.12 -19.30 12.16
C THR A 153 9.16 -19.08 13.68
N VAL A 154 8.96 -20.13 14.48
CA VAL A 154 8.90 -20.00 15.94
C VAL A 154 9.89 -20.93 16.61
N SER A 155 10.74 -20.37 17.47
CA SER A 155 11.59 -21.13 18.38
C SER A 155 10.94 -21.24 19.75
N ILE A 156 10.88 -22.48 20.29
CA ILE A 156 10.43 -22.79 21.65
C ILE A 156 11.66 -23.17 22.47
N ALA A 157 11.98 -22.38 23.49
CA ALA A 157 13.04 -22.70 24.45
C ALA A 157 12.42 -23.25 25.76
N LEU A 158 12.86 -24.42 26.17
CA LEU A 158 12.42 -25.04 27.42
C LEU A 158 13.07 -24.37 28.63
N VAL A 159 12.28 -24.16 29.66
CA VAL A 159 12.76 -23.65 30.96
C VAL A 159 13.38 -24.76 31.76
N ASN A 160 14.62 -24.56 32.23
CA ASN A 160 15.33 -25.51 33.07
C ASN A 160 14.58 -25.73 34.41
N GLY A 161 14.27 -26.97 34.74
CA GLY A 161 13.47 -27.33 35.91
C GLY A 161 11.95 -27.20 35.69
N GLY A 162 11.48 -26.72 34.54
CA GLY A 162 10.07 -26.75 34.15
C GLY A 162 9.59 -28.15 33.76
N LYS A 163 8.28 -28.38 33.59
CA LYS A 163 7.72 -29.67 33.20
C LYS A 163 8.21 -30.18 31.84
N GLY A 164 8.64 -29.24 30.97
CA GLY A 164 9.25 -29.54 29.67
C GLY A 164 10.69 -29.98 29.71
N ASP A 165 11.39 -29.76 30.83
CA ASP A 165 12.82 -30.00 30.95
C ASP A 165 13.21 -31.44 30.59
N GLY A 166 14.31 -31.58 29.82
CA GLY A 166 14.79 -32.87 29.31
C GLY A 166 13.90 -33.54 28.27
N ALA A 167 12.91 -32.85 27.69
CA ALA A 167 12.16 -33.40 26.57
C ALA A 167 13.07 -33.51 25.32
N THR A 168 12.94 -34.62 24.60
CA THR A 168 13.61 -34.82 23.29
C THR A 168 12.69 -34.51 22.12
N ALA A 169 11.37 -34.43 22.37
CA ALA A 169 10.36 -34.04 21.39
C ALA A 169 9.18 -33.38 22.13
N LEU A 170 8.52 -32.46 21.41
CA LEU A 170 7.29 -31.80 21.83
C LEU A 170 6.21 -32.05 20.80
N THR A 171 4.96 -32.12 21.27
CA THR A 171 3.79 -32.07 20.38
C THR A 171 3.18 -30.69 20.45
N ILE A 172 3.04 -30.06 19.29
CA ILE A 172 2.48 -28.73 19.14
C ILE A 172 1.15 -28.79 18.40
N SER A 173 0.21 -27.96 18.80
CA SER A 173 -1.05 -27.72 18.10
C SER A 173 -1.50 -26.28 18.32
N GLY A 174 -2.43 -25.78 17.52
CA GLY A 174 -2.89 -24.40 17.65
C GLY A 174 -3.53 -23.88 16.39
N SER A 175 -3.34 -22.60 16.14
CA SER A 175 -3.90 -21.93 14.97
C SER A 175 -2.84 -21.13 14.23
N ILE A 176 -2.92 -21.17 12.90
CA ILE A 176 -2.06 -20.43 11.97
C ILE A 176 -2.91 -19.37 11.28
N LEU A 177 -2.43 -18.14 11.27
CA LEU A 177 -2.97 -17.07 10.46
C LEU A 177 -2.52 -17.28 9.01
N ASP A 178 -3.47 -17.53 8.12
CA ASP A 178 -3.22 -18.02 6.76
C ASP A 178 -3.56 -16.97 5.70
N PRO A 179 -2.57 -16.24 5.17
CA PRO A 179 -2.80 -15.22 4.16
C PRO A 179 -3.35 -15.76 2.83
N THR A 180 -3.21 -17.07 2.56
CA THR A 180 -3.74 -17.68 1.33
C THR A 180 -5.26 -17.79 1.32
N LYS A 181 -5.89 -17.59 2.46
CA LYS A 181 -7.36 -17.57 2.60
C LYS A 181 -7.99 -16.21 2.34
N ILE A 182 -7.18 -15.17 2.17
CA ILE A 182 -7.69 -13.85 1.79
C ILE A 182 -8.22 -13.88 0.37
N THR A 183 -9.42 -13.39 0.22
CA THR A 183 -10.16 -13.32 -1.05
C THR A 183 -10.26 -11.89 -1.57
N ALA A 184 -10.67 -11.75 -2.83
CA ALA A 184 -11.00 -10.44 -3.39
C ALA A 184 -12.04 -9.68 -2.57
N ALA A 185 -13.00 -10.39 -1.95
CA ALA A 185 -14.02 -9.78 -1.09
C ALA A 185 -13.43 -9.15 0.19
N ASP A 186 -12.39 -9.74 0.77
CA ASP A 186 -11.72 -9.20 1.95
C ASP A 186 -10.94 -7.93 1.61
N ILE A 187 -10.33 -7.87 0.42
CA ILE A 187 -9.65 -6.67 -0.08
C ILE A 187 -10.64 -5.55 -0.40
N VAL A 188 -11.73 -5.86 -1.11
CA VAL A 188 -12.78 -4.88 -1.40
C VAL A 188 -13.42 -4.37 -0.11
N GLY A 189 -13.62 -5.27 0.84
CA GLY A 189 -14.19 -4.96 2.12
C GLY A 189 -15.65 -4.50 2.07
N GLY A 190 -16.04 -3.78 3.09
CA GLY A 190 -17.40 -3.26 3.22
C GLY A 190 -17.58 -2.48 4.51
N VAL A 191 -18.82 -2.04 4.75
CA VAL A 191 -19.24 -1.40 5.98
C VAL A 191 -20.17 -2.35 6.74
N ASN A 192 -19.81 -2.69 7.96
CA ASN A 192 -20.68 -3.50 8.82
C ASN A 192 -21.89 -2.65 9.24
N ALA A 193 -23.07 -3.06 8.83
CA ALA A 193 -24.32 -2.29 9.06
C ALA A 193 -24.65 -2.15 10.56
N ALA A 194 -24.22 -3.09 11.42
CA ALA A 194 -24.53 -3.06 12.85
C ALA A 194 -23.54 -2.20 13.64
N THR A 195 -22.26 -2.22 13.28
CA THR A 195 -21.18 -1.54 14.04
C THR A 195 -20.65 -0.29 13.35
N GLY A 196 -20.93 -0.12 12.06
CA GLY A 196 -20.32 0.93 11.23
C GLY A 196 -18.84 0.69 10.92
N ALA A 197 -18.29 -0.45 11.32
CA ALA A 197 -16.88 -0.79 11.06
C ALA A 197 -16.64 -0.98 9.55
N GLU A 198 -15.55 -0.42 9.08
CA GLU A 198 -15.10 -0.46 7.69
C GLU A 198 -13.95 -1.44 7.54
N THR A 199 -13.94 -2.18 6.44
CA THR A 199 -12.90 -3.17 6.14
C THR A 199 -12.40 -3.00 4.70
N GLY A 200 -11.19 -3.49 4.44
CA GLY A 200 -10.60 -3.46 3.11
C GLY A 200 -10.47 -2.05 2.52
N LEU A 201 -10.82 -1.88 1.26
CA LEU A 201 -10.74 -0.60 0.55
C LEU A 201 -11.71 0.48 1.09
N GLU A 202 -12.73 0.12 1.89
CA GLU A 202 -13.57 1.14 2.55
C GLU A 202 -12.78 1.98 3.55
N VAL A 203 -11.74 1.43 4.15
CA VAL A 203 -10.86 2.11 5.12
C VAL A 203 -10.16 3.33 4.51
N VAL A 204 -10.01 3.42 3.19
CA VAL A 204 -9.39 4.55 2.49
C VAL A 204 -10.03 5.89 2.92
N ARG A 205 -11.34 5.92 3.12
CA ARG A 205 -12.04 7.15 3.56
C ARG A 205 -11.69 7.60 4.98
N GLN A 206 -11.08 6.74 5.81
CA GLN A 206 -10.64 7.08 7.16
C GLN A 206 -9.30 7.81 7.18
N VAL A 207 -8.52 7.74 6.08
CA VAL A 207 -7.16 8.29 6.02
C VAL A 207 -7.17 9.80 6.32
N PHE A 208 -7.97 10.58 5.59
CA PHE A 208 -8.03 12.02 5.82
C PHE A 208 -8.56 12.39 7.22
N PRO A 209 -9.70 11.85 7.71
CA PRO A 209 -10.19 12.17 9.04
C PRO A 209 -9.26 11.76 10.20
N LYS A 210 -8.53 10.64 10.06
CA LYS A 210 -7.65 10.14 11.13
C LYS A 210 -6.23 10.71 11.06
N LEU A 211 -5.69 10.86 9.86
CA LEU A 211 -4.28 11.19 9.65
C LEU A 211 -4.07 12.62 9.13
N GLY A 212 -5.14 13.31 8.71
CA GLY A 212 -5.04 14.65 8.13
C GLY A 212 -4.41 14.69 6.74
N MET A 213 -4.20 13.54 6.10
CA MET A 213 -3.53 13.40 4.81
C MET A 213 -4.49 12.90 3.74
N VAL A 214 -4.38 13.42 2.52
CA VAL A 214 -5.26 13.04 1.41
C VAL A 214 -4.63 11.89 0.62
N PRO A 215 -5.38 10.77 0.38
CA PRO A 215 -4.91 9.70 -0.48
C PRO A 215 -4.59 10.18 -1.90
N GLY A 216 -3.42 9.83 -2.43
CA GLY A 216 -3.01 10.17 -3.80
C GLY A 216 -2.98 8.96 -4.74
N ILE A 217 -2.51 7.83 -4.23
CA ILE A 217 -2.37 6.58 -4.99
C ILE A 217 -2.95 5.42 -4.18
N LEU A 218 -3.83 4.62 -4.79
CA LEU A 218 -4.38 3.42 -4.18
C LEU A 218 -3.75 2.17 -4.78
N LEU A 219 -3.38 1.22 -3.93
CA LEU A 219 -2.73 -0.03 -4.30
C LEU A 219 -3.38 -1.22 -3.59
N ALA A 220 -3.50 -2.33 -4.31
CA ALA A 220 -3.74 -3.66 -3.76
C ALA A 220 -2.86 -4.66 -4.53
N PRO A 221 -1.55 -4.71 -4.23
CA PRO A 221 -0.59 -5.50 -4.98
C PRO A 221 -1.02 -6.97 -5.05
N ARG A 222 -0.83 -7.60 -6.22
CA ARG A 222 -1.21 -8.99 -6.55
C ARG A 222 -2.72 -9.27 -6.54
N PHE A 223 -3.52 -8.52 -5.78
CA PHE A 223 -4.99 -8.63 -5.79
C PHE A 223 -5.64 -7.78 -6.89
N SER A 224 -5.00 -6.69 -7.33
CA SER A 224 -5.53 -5.77 -8.34
C SER A 224 -5.81 -6.42 -9.70
N LYS A 225 -5.23 -7.59 -9.98
CA LYS A 225 -5.51 -8.41 -11.17
C LYS A 225 -6.90 -9.06 -11.17
N ASP A 226 -7.53 -9.19 -9.99
CA ASP A 226 -8.91 -9.67 -9.89
C ASP A 226 -9.89 -8.58 -10.35
N PRO A 227 -10.87 -8.91 -11.23
CA PRO A 227 -11.82 -7.93 -11.77
C PRO A 227 -12.62 -7.19 -10.70
N MET A 228 -12.97 -7.84 -9.59
CA MET A 228 -13.75 -7.23 -8.50
C MET A 228 -12.89 -6.21 -7.74
N VAL A 229 -11.63 -6.55 -7.43
CA VAL A 229 -10.68 -5.64 -6.77
C VAL A 229 -10.33 -4.48 -7.70
N CYS A 230 -10.07 -4.75 -8.98
CA CYS A 230 -9.77 -3.73 -9.98
C CYS A 230 -10.91 -2.71 -10.09
N ALA A 231 -12.17 -3.18 -10.18
CA ALA A 231 -13.34 -2.30 -10.22
C ALA A 231 -13.49 -1.48 -8.93
N ALA A 232 -13.27 -2.10 -7.77
CA ALA A 232 -13.34 -1.42 -6.47
C ALA A 232 -12.27 -0.34 -6.33
N LEU A 233 -11.02 -0.62 -6.69
CA LEU A 233 -9.92 0.36 -6.70
C LEU A 233 -10.29 1.58 -7.54
N GLN A 234 -10.74 1.37 -8.78
CA GLN A 234 -11.14 2.45 -9.68
C GLN A 234 -12.30 3.28 -9.11
N ALA A 235 -13.27 2.62 -8.46
CA ALA A 235 -14.41 3.31 -7.85
C ALA A 235 -13.99 4.13 -6.62
N LYS A 236 -13.09 3.60 -5.79
CA LYS A 236 -12.61 4.27 -4.57
C LYS A 236 -11.66 5.44 -4.84
N CYS A 237 -11.11 5.55 -6.04
CA CYS A 237 -10.32 6.72 -6.43
C CYS A 237 -11.15 8.00 -6.59
N ARG A 238 -12.48 7.91 -6.64
CA ARG A 238 -13.36 9.03 -6.93
C ARG A 238 -14.06 9.54 -5.69
N LYS A 239 -14.08 10.86 -5.49
CA LYS A 239 -14.82 11.54 -4.43
C LYS A 239 -14.54 10.97 -3.04
N ILE A 240 -13.29 10.67 -2.75
CA ILE A 240 -12.86 10.29 -1.39
C ILE A 240 -13.28 11.41 -0.43
N ASN A 241 -13.97 11.06 0.65
CA ASN A 241 -14.58 12.02 1.58
C ASN A 241 -15.47 13.07 0.90
N GLY A 242 -16.02 12.76 -0.28
CA GLY A 242 -16.92 13.61 -1.06
C GLY A 242 -16.23 14.64 -1.96
N VAL A 243 -14.92 14.88 -1.82
CA VAL A 243 -14.23 15.98 -2.50
C VAL A 243 -12.89 15.62 -3.13
N PHE A 244 -12.18 14.61 -2.67
CA PHE A 244 -10.84 14.27 -3.16
C PHE A 244 -10.87 13.18 -4.21
N ASP A 245 -9.95 13.25 -5.16
CA ASP A 245 -9.73 12.21 -6.17
C ASP A 245 -8.29 11.69 -6.09
N ALA A 246 -8.12 10.40 -6.32
CA ALA A 246 -6.85 9.70 -6.38
C ALA A 246 -6.70 8.95 -7.71
N VAL A 247 -5.59 8.26 -7.89
CA VAL A 247 -5.39 7.26 -8.94
C VAL A 247 -5.10 5.90 -8.31
N CYS A 248 -5.31 4.82 -9.06
CA CYS A 248 -4.88 3.48 -8.64
C CYS A 248 -3.90 2.88 -9.63
N PHE A 249 -2.93 2.15 -9.12
CA PHE A 249 -2.01 1.36 -9.94
C PHE A 249 -2.47 -0.10 -9.85
N VAL A 250 -2.65 -0.74 -11.01
CA VAL A 250 -3.22 -2.07 -11.10
C VAL A 250 -2.34 -2.98 -11.96
N ASP A 251 -2.13 -4.21 -11.50
CA ASP A 251 -1.42 -5.21 -12.27
C ASP A 251 -2.37 -5.84 -13.29
N ILE A 252 -1.95 -5.94 -14.55
CA ILE A 252 -2.66 -6.72 -15.56
C ILE A 252 -2.24 -8.18 -15.39
N ASP A 253 -3.21 -9.06 -15.22
CA ASP A 253 -2.99 -10.47 -14.90
C ASP A 253 -2.02 -11.14 -15.90
N SER A 254 -0.88 -11.58 -15.40
CA SER A 254 0.16 -12.32 -16.13
C SER A 254 0.33 -13.75 -15.61
N SER A 255 -0.63 -14.24 -14.80
CA SER A 255 -0.65 -15.62 -14.31
C SER A 255 -0.83 -16.65 -15.46
N ALA A 256 -0.87 -17.92 -15.12
CA ALA A 256 -1.10 -18.99 -16.11
C ALA A 256 -2.43 -18.85 -16.87
N SER A 257 -3.44 -18.18 -16.27
CA SER A 257 -4.74 -17.90 -16.88
C SER A 257 -4.85 -16.51 -17.51
N GLY A 258 -3.83 -15.67 -17.33
CA GLY A 258 -3.77 -14.29 -17.79
C GLY A 258 -3.00 -14.11 -19.11
N ALA A 259 -2.56 -12.88 -19.37
CA ALA A 259 -1.77 -12.51 -20.53
C ALA A 259 -0.29 -12.90 -20.32
N ARG A 260 0.17 -13.92 -21.00
CA ARG A 260 1.57 -14.35 -20.96
C ARG A 260 2.42 -13.77 -22.08
N LYS A 261 1.78 -13.13 -23.06
CA LYS A 261 2.44 -12.43 -24.19
C LYS A 261 1.89 -11.01 -24.28
N TYR A 262 2.73 -10.08 -24.72
CA TYR A 262 2.34 -8.68 -24.88
C TYR A 262 1.14 -8.50 -25.82
N THR A 263 0.96 -9.40 -26.80
CA THR A 263 -0.18 -9.39 -27.75
C THR A 263 -1.54 -9.66 -27.08
N ASP A 264 -1.55 -10.32 -25.93
CA ASP A 264 -2.77 -10.74 -25.24
C ASP A 264 -3.21 -9.73 -24.17
N VAL A 265 -2.33 -8.78 -23.82
CA VAL A 265 -2.50 -7.84 -22.71
C VAL A 265 -3.72 -6.92 -22.90
N ALA A 266 -3.98 -6.45 -24.12
CA ALA A 266 -5.15 -5.60 -24.41
C ALA A 266 -6.46 -6.31 -24.09
N ASN A 267 -6.58 -7.59 -24.45
CA ASN A 267 -7.76 -8.39 -24.16
C ASN A 267 -7.89 -8.67 -22.65
N GLN A 268 -6.76 -8.98 -21.98
CA GLN A 268 -6.75 -9.23 -20.54
C GLN A 268 -7.15 -7.99 -19.75
N LYS A 269 -6.64 -6.80 -20.12
CA LYS A 269 -7.02 -5.52 -19.55
C LYS A 269 -8.53 -5.29 -19.58
N VAL A 270 -9.16 -5.56 -20.76
CA VAL A 270 -10.60 -5.40 -20.94
C VAL A 270 -11.37 -6.44 -20.10
N LYS A 271 -10.92 -7.70 -20.09
CA LYS A 271 -11.51 -8.78 -19.28
C LYS A 271 -11.47 -8.46 -17.78
N GLN A 272 -10.39 -7.86 -17.32
CA GLN A 272 -10.19 -7.43 -15.93
C GLN A 272 -11.00 -6.17 -15.58
N GLY A 273 -11.49 -5.43 -16.58
CA GLY A 273 -12.22 -4.19 -16.38
C GLY A 273 -11.32 -2.98 -16.03
N ALA A 274 -10.03 -3.05 -16.30
CA ALA A 274 -9.11 -1.93 -16.12
C ALA A 274 -9.27 -0.92 -17.27
N THR A 275 -10.26 -0.03 -17.17
CA THR A 275 -10.66 0.86 -18.27
C THR A 275 -10.91 2.31 -17.84
N SER A 276 -10.65 2.64 -16.59
CA SER A 276 -10.89 3.96 -16.02
C SER A 276 -9.68 4.90 -16.23
N ARG A 277 -9.95 6.20 -16.27
CA ARG A 277 -8.92 7.24 -16.26
C ARG A 277 -8.18 7.36 -14.91
N GLU A 278 -8.76 6.82 -13.86
CA GLU A 278 -8.12 6.77 -12.55
C GLU A 278 -7.15 5.59 -12.41
N ALA A 279 -7.18 4.62 -13.35
CA ALA A 279 -6.33 3.44 -13.31
C ALA A 279 -5.10 3.60 -14.21
N TYR A 280 -3.94 3.22 -13.67
CA TYR A 280 -2.70 3.03 -14.41
C TYR A 280 -2.35 1.54 -14.39
N GLY A 281 -2.42 0.90 -15.55
CA GLY A 281 -2.22 -0.54 -15.70
C GLY A 281 -0.77 -0.90 -15.97
N LEU A 282 -0.23 -1.84 -15.21
CA LEU A 282 1.12 -2.40 -15.39
C LEU A 282 1.04 -3.84 -15.85
N TRP A 283 1.75 -4.17 -16.91
CA TRP A 283 2.00 -5.56 -17.29
C TRP A 283 3.48 -5.87 -17.14
N LEU A 284 3.81 -6.88 -16.44
CA LEU A 284 5.06 -7.44 -15.93
C LEU A 284 5.32 -7.04 -14.46
N TYR A 285 5.97 -7.98 -13.82
CA TYR A 285 6.58 -7.89 -12.50
C TYR A 285 8.07 -7.57 -12.66
N GLY A 286 8.71 -7.10 -11.61
CA GLY A 286 10.15 -6.86 -11.56
C GLY A 286 10.83 -7.82 -10.60
N LYS A 287 11.97 -8.38 -11.00
CA LYS A 287 12.79 -9.25 -10.15
C LYS A 287 13.97 -8.46 -9.57
N ILE A 288 14.18 -8.56 -8.26
CA ILE A 288 15.34 -8.00 -7.56
C ILE A 288 15.93 -9.13 -6.69
N GLY A 289 17.10 -9.60 -7.05
CA GLY A 289 17.66 -10.81 -6.43
C GLY A 289 16.75 -12.03 -6.65
N SER A 290 16.28 -12.64 -5.58
CA SER A 290 15.29 -13.74 -5.62
C SER A 290 13.84 -13.25 -5.51
N ALA A 291 13.62 -12.02 -5.05
CA ALA A 291 12.28 -11.47 -4.82
C ALA A 291 11.61 -10.98 -6.11
N ILE A 292 10.32 -11.22 -6.22
CA ILE A 292 9.47 -10.80 -7.35
C ILE A 292 8.48 -9.78 -6.83
N TYR A 293 8.52 -8.57 -7.38
CA TYR A 293 7.67 -7.44 -7.06
C TYR A 293 6.61 -7.23 -8.14
N SER A 294 5.39 -6.91 -7.74
CA SER A 294 4.35 -6.49 -8.70
C SER A 294 4.74 -5.21 -9.43
N GLY A 295 4.31 -5.11 -10.67
CA GLY A 295 4.53 -3.90 -11.46
C GLY A 295 3.90 -2.67 -10.82
N SER A 296 2.71 -2.82 -10.25
CA SER A 296 1.98 -1.75 -9.57
C SER A 296 2.75 -1.16 -8.39
N SER A 297 3.37 -2.00 -7.53
CA SER A 297 4.17 -1.55 -6.39
C SER A 297 5.41 -0.78 -6.82
N LEU A 298 6.16 -1.33 -7.79
CA LEU A 298 7.37 -0.69 -8.30
C LEU A 298 7.10 0.63 -9.02
N ALA A 299 6.10 0.64 -9.90
CA ALA A 299 5.76 1.83 -10.69
C ALA A 299 5.13 2.93 -9.82
N ALA A 300 4.35 2.58 -8.79
CA ALA A 300 3.84 3.57 -7.84
C ALA A 300 4.98 4.21 -7.03
N ALA A 301 5.92 3.41 -6.55
CA ALA A 301 7.10 3.92 -5.86
C ALA A 301 7.97 4.78 -6.80
N ALA A 302 8.16 4.38 -8.06
CA ALA A 302 8.88 5.15 -9.06
C ALA A 302 8.19 6.47 -9.39
N ALA A 303 6.85 6.49 -9.47
CA ALA A 303 6.09 7.73 -9.69
C ALA A 303 6.26 8.72 -8.54
N VAL A 304 6.23 8.24 -7.27
CA VAL A 304 6.46 9.10 -6.10
C VAL A 304 7.90 9.59 -6.03
N TYR A 305 8.88 8.72 -6.34
CA TYR A 305 10.27 9.12 -6.46
C TYR A 305 10.43 10.23 -7.50
N ASN A 306 9.79 10.09 -8.66
CA ASN A 306 9.83 11.12 -9.70
C ASN A 306 9.20 12.44 -9.22
N ASP A 307 8.06 12.38 -8.52
CA ASP A 307 7.43 13.58 -7.94
C ASP A 307 8.38 14.33 -7.01
N SER A 308 9.18 13.61 -6.20
CA SER A 308 10.14 14.21 -5.27
C SER A 308 11.23 15.05 -5.96
N LEU A 309 11.53 14.75 -7.23
CA LEU A 309 12.45 15.54 -8.04
C LEU A 309 11.85 16.88 -8.49
N TYR A 310 10.52 17.02 -8.39
CA TYR A 310 9.73 18.20 -8.82
C TYR A 310 8.93 18.79 -7.65
N ASN A 311 9.54 18.90 -6.47
CA ASN A 311 8.93 19.47 -5.27
C ASN A 311 7.59 18.78 -4.87
N ASP A 312 7.56 17.45 -4.92
CA ASP A 312 6.37 16.62 -4.64
C ASP A 312 5.15 16.93 -5.52
N THR A 313 5.41 17.51 -6.69
CA THR A 313 4.37 17.85 -7.69
C THR A 313 4.35 16.79 -8.78
N PRO A 314 3.20 16.14 -9.05
CA PRO A 314 3.09 15.04 -10.03
C PRO A 314 2.90 15.57 -11.47
N ASN A 315 3.74 16.49 -11.91
CA ASN A 315 3.71 17.13 -13.23
C ASN A 315 4.50 16.36 -14.29
N ALA A 316 5.44 15.52 -13.87
CA ALA A 316 6.25 14.72 -14.76
C ALA A 316 5.71 13.29 -14.93
N SER A 317 5.95 12.70 -16.10
CA SER A 317 5.58 11.32 -16.39
C SER A 317 6.44 10.33 -15.60
N PRO A 318 5.88 9.24 -15.04
CA PRO A 318 6.68 8.15 -14.48
C PRO A 318 7.39 7.33 -15.56
N SER A 319 7.05 7.53 -16.83
CA SER A 319 7.74 6.86 -17.95
C SER A 319 9.21 7.27 -17.99
N ASN A 320 10.07 6.32 -18.29
CA ASN A 320 11.53 6.47 -18.30
C ASN A 320 12.18 6.71 -16.94
N VAL A 321 11.45 6.48 -15.83
CA VAL A 321 12.03 6.47 -14.50
C VAL A 321 12.70 5.12 -14.27
N SER A 322 13.96 5.15 -13.84
CA SER A 322 14.75 3.94 -13.56
C SER A 322 14.22 3.20 -12.35
N VAL A 323 14.15 1.86 -12.48
CA VAL A 323 13.79 0.95 -11.40
C VAL A 323 14.89 -0.12 -11.31
N PRO A 324 15.47 -0.38 -10.12
CA PRO A 324 16.65 -1.23 -9.98
C PRO A 324 16.29 -2.74 -10.02
N ILE A 325 15.52 -3.16 -11.01
CA ILE A 325 15.20 -4.58 -11.24
C ILE A 325 16.29 -5.25 -12.07
N SER A 326 16.56 -6.52 -11.80
CA SER A 326 17.50 -7.34 -12.57
C SER A 326 16.90 -7.89 -13.86
N SER A 327 15.58 -8.16 -13.85
CA SER A 327 14.82 -8.58 -15.03
C SER A 327 13.34 -8.24 -14.86
N ALA A 328 12.66 -8.02 -15.99
CA ALA A 328 11.21 -8.01 -16.06
C ALA A 328 10.70 -9.44 -16.24
N CYS A 329 9.63 -9.81 -15.55
CA CYS A 329 9.12 -11.18 -15.54
C CYS A 329 7.59 -11.23 -15.42
N LEU A 330 7.02 -12.40 -15.69
CA LEU A 330 5.64 -12.70 -15.34
C LEU A 330 5.51 -12.97 -13.83
N GLU A 331 4.31 -13.09 -13.33
CA GLU A 331 4.03 -13.36 -11.91
C GLU A 331 4.74 -14.60 -11.36
N ASP A 332 4.93 -15.62 -12.19
CA ASP A 332 5.64 -16.86 -11.83
C ASP A 332 7.18 -16.77 -11.93
N GLY A 333 7.71 -15.58 -12.22
CA GLY A 333 9.14 -15.34 -12.34
C GLY A 333 9.72 -15.69 -13.72
N THR A 334 8.90 -16.13 -14.68
CA THR A 334 9.34 -16.35 -16.07
C THR A 334 9.80 -15.02 -16.67
N GLU A 335 11.07 -14.93 -17.06
CA GLU A 335 11.65 -13.72 -17.64
C GLU A 335 11.00 -13.37 -18.98
N VAL A 336 10.72 -12.09 -19.17
CA VAL A 336 10.19 -11.54 -20.42
C VAL A 336 11.11 -10.42 -20.90
N LEU A 337 11.65 -10.60 -22.08
CA LEU A 337 12.45 -9.59 -22.73
C LEU A 337 11.54 -8.70 -23.59
N MET A 338 11.54 -7.42 -23.28
CA MET A 338 10.75 -6.41 -23.98
C MET A 338 11.67 -5.35 -24.56
N ASP A 339 11.44 -5.03 -25.82
CA ASP A 339 12.05 -3.87 -26.49
C ASP A 339 11.08 -2.68 -26.52
N GLN A 340 11.55 -1.55 -27.00
CA GLN A 340 10.78 -0.32 -27.09
C GLN A 340 9.56 -0.46 -28.03
N GLU A 341 9.67 -1.20 -29.12
CA GLU A 341 8.57 -1.39 -30.08
C GLU A 341 7.42 -2.16 -29.43
N GLN A 342 7.73 -3.25 -28.74
CA GLN A 342 6.76 -4.05 -28.00
C GLN A 342 6.16 -3.25 -26.85
N GLY A 343 6.96 -2.45 -26.14
CA GLY A 343 6.47 -1.53 -25.10
C GLY A 343 5.49 -0.50 -25.63
N ASN A 344 5.77 0.07 -26.80
CA ASN A 344 4.87 1.02 -27.44
C ASN A 344 3.53 0.39 -27.85
N VAL A 345 3.52 -0.87 -28.29
CA VAL A 345 2.27 -1.61 -28.56
C VAL A 345 1.39 -1.69 -27.30
N LEU A 346 1.99 -1.86 -26.12
CA LEU A 346 1.25 -1.85 -24.85
C LEU A 346 0.73 -0.45 -24.51
N ASN A 347 1.56 0.58 -24.70
CA ASN A 347 1.18 1.97 -24.44
C ASN A 347 0.01 2.42 -25.34
N GLU A 348 -0.02 1.98 -26.61
CA GLU A 348 -1.17 2.18 -27.50
C GLU A 348 -2.48 1.55 -26.96
N GLN A 349 -2.37 0.64 -26.01
CA GLN A 349 -3.52 0.04 -25.33
C GLN A 349 -3.73 0.60 -23.90
N GLY A 350 -3.01 1.65 -23.50
CA GLY A 350 -3.10 2.23 -22.18
C GLY A 350 -2.61 1.30 -21.07
N VAL A 351 -1.50 0.61 -21.33
CA VAL A 351 -0.81 -0.27 -20.37
C VAL A 351 0.68 0.07 -20.40
N ALA A 352 1.24 0.32 -19.24
CA ALA A 352 2.67 0.49 -19.06
C ALA A 352 3.37 -0.84 -18.77
N THR A 353 4.68 -0.86 -18.92
CA THR A 353 5.52 -2.03 -18.72
C THR A 353 6.91 -1.62 -18.26
N PHE A 354 7.82 -2.57 -18.15
CA PHE A 354 9.25 -2.35 -17.96
C PHE A 354 10.01 -2.71 -19.21
N ILE A 355 10.87 -1.82 -19.68
CA ILE A 355 11.82 -2.08 -20.76
C ILE A 355 13.24 -1.77 -20.30
N ARG A 356 14.23 -2.28 -20.99
CA ARG A 356 15.63 -1.96 -20.73
C ARG A 356 16.11 -0.85 -21.66
N SER A 357 16.45 0.31 -21.07
CA SER A 357 17.01 1.46 -21.76
C SER A 357 18.28 1.92 -21.03
N GLY A 358 19.36 1.10 -21.14
CA GLY A 358 20.51 1.17 -20.23
C GLY A 358 20.17 0.38 -18.96
N ASP A 359 19.48 1.00 -18.03
CA ASP A 359 18.82 0.35 -16.89
C ASP A 359 17.39 -0.06 -17.26
N PHE A 360 16.70 -0.77 -16.36
CA PHE A 360 15.27 -0.99 -16.51
C PHE A 360 14.51 0.27 -16.10
N VAL A 361 13.55 0.65 -16.93
CA VAL A 361 12.71 1.83 -16.71
C VAL A 361 11.23 1.47 -16.80
N VAL A 362 10.38 2.20 -16.11
CA VAL A 362 8.94 2.22 -16.38
C VAL A 362 8.72 2.78 -17.77
N TRP A 363 7.85 2.17 -18.58
CA TRP A 363 7.59 2.58 -19.95
C TRP A 363 6.10 2.73 -20.22
N GLY A 364 5.63 3.97 -20.34
CA GLY A 364 4.24 4.35 -20.58
C GLY A 364 3.79 5.48 -19.64
N ASN A 365 2.87 6.30 -20.12
CA ASN A 365 2.23 7.38 -19.36
C ASN A 365 0.70 7.36 -19.51
N GLU A 366 0.19 6.42 -20.30
CA GLU A 366 -1.23 6.32 -20.62
C GLU A 366 -1.98 5.65 -19.47
N THR A 367 -3.14 6.24 -19.13
CA THR A 367 -4.09 5.60 -18.20
C THR A 367 -4.88 4.49 -18.91
N CYS A 368 -5.53 3.64 -18.13
CA CYS A 368 -6.33 2.54 -18.66
C CYS A 368 -7.54 2.98 -19.51
N CYS A 369 -7.95 4.24 -19.50
CA CYS A 369 -9.04 4.70 -20.37
C CYS A 369 -8.63 4.79 -21.84
N TYR A 370 -7.32 4.90 -22.13
CA TYR A 370 -6.79 4.89 -23.50
C TYR A 370 -6.89 3.48 -24.12
N PRO A 371 -7.17 3.33 -25.42
CA PRO A 371 -7.41 4.38 -26.42
C PRO A 371 -8.87 4.84 -26.55
N LYS A 372 -9.80 4.37 -25.73
CA LYS A 372 -11.23 4.76 -25.82
C LYS A 372 -11.47 6.23 -25.55
N ASN A 373 -10.71 6.79 -24.60
CA ASN A 373 -10.71 8.21 -24.28
C ASN A 373 -9.32 8.75 -24.56
N THR A 374 -9.23 9.71 -25.46
CA THR A 374 -7.98 10.35 -25.90
C THR A 374 -7.84 11.79 -25.39
N ASP A 375 -8.77 12.27 -24.56
CA ASP A 375 -8.64 13.57 -23.91
C ASP A 375 -7.36 13.58 -23.04
N PRO A 376 -6.39 14.48 -23.28
CA PRO A 376 -5.12 14.51 -22.54
C PRO A 376 -5.27 14.53 -21.01
N LYS A 377 -6.34 15.14 -20.48
CA LYS A 377 -6.63 15.18 -19.06
C LYS A 377 -6.91 13.80 -18.45
N ASP A 378 -7.41 12.89 -19.27
CA ASP A 378 -7.82 11.56 -18.85
C ASP A 378 -6.84 10.48 -19.33
N ALA A 379 -6.28 10.69 -20.54
CA ALA A 379 -5.42 9.73 -21.21
C ALA A 379 -4.02 9.64 -20.60
N PHE A 380 -3.48 10.74 -20.04
CA PHE A 380 -2.13 10.77 -19.48
C PHE A 380 -2.13 10.79 -17.96
N LEU A 381 -1.39 9.87 -17.35
CA LEU A 381 -1.32 9.71 -15.89
C LEU A 381 -0.79 10.98 -15.19
N CYS A 382 0.32 11.55 -15.67
CA CYS A 382 0.89 12.76 -15.06
C CYS A 382 -0.11 13.93 -15.10
N VAL A 383 -0.81 14.12 -16.21
CA VAL A 383 -1.83 15.17 -16.34
C VAL A 383 -2.99 14.91 -15.38
N ARG A 384 -3.47 13.65 -15.30
CA ARG A 384 -4.55 13.29 -14.36
C ARG A 384 -4.14 13.52 -12.91
N ARG A 385 -2.94 13.08 -12.52
CA ARG A 385 -2.40 13.29 -11.17
C ARG A 385 -2.21 14.77 -10.85
N PHE A 386 -1.73 15.57 -11.80
CA PHE A 386 -1.59 17.01 -11.62
C PHE A 386 -2.93 17.72 -11.42
N PHE A 387 -3.98 17.31 -12.14
CA PHE A 387 -5.33 17.84 -11.91
C PHE A 387 -5.84 17.47 -10.50
N ASN A 388 -5.62 16.24 -10.05
CA ASN A 388 -5.99 15.82 -8.70
C ASN A 388 -5.21 16.61 -7.63
N HIS A 389 -3.90 16.83 -7.85
CA HIS A 389 -3.04 17.63 -6.97
C HIS A 389 -3.55 19.08 -6.86
N SER A 390 -3.78 19.74 -7.99
CA SER A 390 -4.26 21.11 -8.04
C SER A 390 -5.62 21.26 -7.37
N TRP A 391 -6.54 20.32 -7.61
CA TRP A 391 -7.84 20.28 -6.94
C TRP A 391 -7.72 20.08 -5.42
N THR A 392 -6.90 19.14 -4.98
CA THR A 392 -6.66 18.88 -3.56
C THR A 392 -6.07 20.09 -2.86
N SER A 393 -5.07 20.74 -3.49
CA SER A 393 -4.49 22.00 -2.98
C SER A 393 -5.55 23.07 -2.83
N PHE A 394 -6.38 23.28 -3.87
CA PHE A 394 -7.47 24.26 -3.81
C PHE A 394 -8.45 23.97 -2.67
N VAL A 395 -8.87 22.74 -2.50
CA VAL A 395 -9.81 22.33 -1.43
C VAL A 395 -9.21 22.61 -0.05
N LEU A 396 -7.99 22.15 0.21
CA LEU A 396 -7.33 22.31 1.51
C LEU A 396 -7.13 23.78 1.89
N ASP A 397 -6.70 24.62 0.95
CA ASP A 397 -6.47 26.06 1.18
C ASP A 397 -7.76 26.85 1.40
N ASN A 398 -8.88 26.35 0.90
CA ASN A 398 -10.15 27.05 0.96
C ASN A 398 -11.17 26.40 1.90
N MET A 399 -10.88 25.22 2.46
CA MET A 399 -11.79 24.49 3.37
C MET A 399 -12.21 25.34 4.59
N SER A 400 -11.28 26.11 5.14
CA SER A 400 -11.55 27.01 6.27
C SER A 400 -12.44 28.22 5.92
N LYS A 401 -12.67 28.46 4.62
CA LYS A 401 -13.47 29.58 4.10
C LYS A 401 -14.91 29.17 3.80
N LEU A 402 -15.24 27.88 3.87
CA LEU A 402 -16.61 27.39 3.69
C LEU A 402 -17.55 28.02 4.72
N ASP A 403 -18.79 28.25 4.31
CA ASP A 403 -19.87 28.83 5.13
C ASP A 403 -19.57 30.21 5.74
N LYS A 404 -18.51 30.88 5.27
CA LYS A 404 -18.19 32.25 5.67
C LYS A 404 -18.68 33.24 4.64
N PRO A 405 -19.08 34.47 5.08
CA PRO A 405 -19.52 35.52 4.16
C PRO A 405 -18.52 35.77 3.06
N MET A 406 -18.98 35.67 1.82
CA MET A 406 -18.16 35.90 0.62
C MET A 406 -18.44 37.30 0.06
N ASN A 407 -17.40 38.10 -0.06
CA ASN A 407 -17.47 39.40 -0.75
C ASN A 407 -16.51 39.43 -1.93
N LYS A 408 -16.66 40.46 -2.77
CA LYS A 408 -15.85 40.59 -4.01
C LYS A 408 -14.34 40.58 -3.71
N LYS A 409 -13.90 41.23 -2.63
CA LYS A 409 -12.47 41.28 -2.24
C LYS A 409 -11.93 39.90 -1.86
N ARG A 410 -12.71 39.10 -1.11
CA ARG A 410 -12.31 37.75 -0.73
C ARG A 410 -12.27 36.82 -1.94
N LEU A 411 -13.25 36.92 -2.85
CA LEU A 411 -13.25 36.15 -4.09
C LEU A 411 -12.01 36.49 -4.94
N GLN A 412 -11.70 37.78 -5.10
CA GLN A 412 -10.52 38.20 -5.84
C GLN A 412 -9.22 37.68 -5.20
N SER A 413 -9.11 37.71 -3.88
CA SER A 413 -7.95 37.15 -3.16
C SER A 413 -7.76 35.65 -3.39
N ILE A 414 -8.84 34.86 -3.51
CA ILE A 414 -8.75 33.44 -3.86
C ILE A 414 -8.23 33.27 -5.29
N ILE A 415 -8.78 34.04 -6.24
CA ILE A 415 -8.36 34.00 -7.65
C ILE A 415 -6.88 34.38 -7.79
N ASP A 416 -6.46 35.45 -7.11
CA ASP A 416 -5.08 35.93 -7.16
C ASP A 416 -4.11 34.89 -6.57
N SER A 417 -4.50 34.22 -5.47
CA SER A 417 -3.72 33.14 -4.87
C SER A 417 -3.55 31.96 -5.80
N GLU A 418 -4.61 31.52 -6.47
CA GLU A 418 -4.54 30.40 -7.41
C GLU A 418 -3.77 30.73 -8.69
N ASN A 419 -3.90 31.97 -9.19
CA ASN A 419 -3.10 32.47 -10.31
C ASN A 419 -1.61 32.52 -9.98
N MET A 420 -1.25 32.87 -8.73
CA MET A 420 0.12 32.89 -8.25
C MET A 420 0.71 31.46 -8.23
N LYS A 421 -0.05 30.46 -7.73
CA LYS A 421 0.36 29.06 -7.79
C LYS A 421 0.55 28.56 -9.23
N GLY A 422 -0.41 28.88 -10.12
CA GLY A 422 -0.31 28.56 -11.53
C GLY A 422 0.96 29.13 -12.18
N SER A 423 1.33 30.35 -11.82
CA SER A 423 2.55 31.00 -12.31
C SER A 423 3.83 30.29 -11.78
N VAL A 424 3.82 29.82 -10.54
CA VAL A 424 4.94 29.03 -9.99
C VAL A 424 5.13 27.73 -10.76
N TYR A 425 4.06 26.99 -11.04
CA TYR A 425 4.15 25.75 -11.81
C TYR A 425 4.74 25.98 -13.21
N VAL A 426 4.38 27.09 -13.87
CA VAL A 426 4.93 27.42 -15.20
C VAL A 426 6.39 27.87 -15.12
N SER A 427 6.80 28.57 -14.06
CA SER A 427 8.15 29.13 -13.94
C SER A 427 9.21 28.12 -13.48
N THR A 428 8.82 27.04 -12.83
CA THR A 428 9.75 25.99 -12.33
C THR A 428 10.15 24.99 -13.41
N GLU A 429 9.53 25.04 -14.59
CA GLU A 429 9.76 24.10 -15.70
C GLU A 429 10.38 24.78 -16.95
N GLY A 430 10.72 26.07 -16.88
CA GLY A 430 11.32 26.86 -17.95
C GLY A 430 12.83 26.93 -17.91
#